data_4941cc281c541e6192b7af023cff04c9
#
_entry.id   4941cc281c541e6192b7af023cff04c9
#
_cell.length_a   1.000
_cell.length_b   1.000
_cell.length_c   1.000
_cell.angle_alpha   90.00
_cell.angle_beta   90.00
_cell.angle_gamma   90.00
#
_symmetry.space_group_name_H-M   'P 1'
#
loop_
_entity.id
_entity.type
_entity.pdbx_description
1 polymer ?
#
loop_
_entity_poly.entity_id
_entity_poly.type
_entity_poly.pdbx_seq_one_letter_code
_entity_poly.pdbx_strand_id
1 'polypeptide(L)'
;MPATTQPIPAPPRLGLAGIAIESSTFTPYRSGADDFEVRRGTMEILDRYPFEPPTADYVGILHARALPGGQLDREVYEGWKAEIVEGLAAAMAEAPLDGFFFDIHGAMSVVGLDDAEGDLITAIRAVIGPEVVVGTAMDLHGNVSHTLFEACDLLTCYRHAPHIDAWETRERGLRDLVEAAARVRDGGPRPHKALVHVPILLPGEKTSTRIEPAKSLYARIPELTERPGVTDVSYWIGFAWADQPRCQAAIVAFGDEAEAVAAAAKELATAVWEKRHEFEFVAPTGTFEDCLDQAIASSARPFWISDSGDNPGAGGADDTTHALAQLAAREEIRADQVSALMVSLVDPATTDAAWEAGVGGRLTARVGGKIDAREPGPVPLAVEVAALDESATTGRSAALRVLEADPSAGPSTDPTVLAAARPTGLTVVVTARRSQWATASMFVRLGLSMTGFDVVTVKMGYLEPEQYAAAADWLLALTPGGVDQDLLRLGHSRIPRPMIPFDAEIPAPTAADVVIGGGA
;
A
#
# COMPACT_ATOMS: atom_id res chain seq x y z
N MET A 1 6.72 25.90 -55.66
CA MET A 1 6.94 26.48 -54.34
C MET A 1 7.35 25.32 -53.45
N PRO A 2 8.53 25.31 -52.83
CA PRO A 2 8.87 24.25 -51.87
C PRO A 2 7.92 24.40 -50.68
N ALA A 3 7.37 23.28 -50.23
CA ALA A 3 6.58 23.22 -49.02
C ALA A 3 7.46 23.65 -47.84
N THR A 4 7.09 24.71 -47.19
CA THR A 4 7.68 25.13 -45.91
C THR A 4 7.33 24.03 -44.90
N THR A 5 8.25 23.16 -44.61
CA THR A 5 8.16 22.27 -43.43
C THR A 5 8.09 23.21 -42.21
N GLN A 6 6.93 23.27 -41.58
CA GLN A 6 6.85 23.89 -40.25
C GLN A 6 7.83 23.18 -39.33
N PRO A 7 8.63 23.90 -38.55
CA PRO A 7 9.48 23.27 -37.56
C PRO A 7 8.62 22.42 -36.60
N ILE A 8 9.04 21.19 -36.32
CA ILE A 8 8.42 20.36 -35.29
C ILE A 8 8.52 21.16 -33.99
N PRO A 9 7.42 21.43 -33.28
CA PRO A 9 7.47 22.16 -32.02
C PRO A 9 8.39 21.40 -31.03
N ALA A 10 9.17 22.15 -30.25
CA ALA A 10 10.00 21.56 -29.22
C ALA A 10 9.12 20.78 -28.22
N PRO A 11 9.60 19.65 -27.69
CA PRO A 11 8.86 18.90 -26.67
C PRO A 11 8.61 19.78 -25.43
N PRO A 12 7.53 19.54 -24.67
CA PRO A 12 7.28 20.28 -23.43
C PRO A 12 8.35 19.96 -22.39
N ARG A 13 8.68 20.93 -21.52
CA ARG A 13 9.62 20.76 -20.42
C ARG A 13 8.88 20.40 -19.14
N LEU A 14 9.18 19.21 -18.58
CA LEU A 14 8.44 18.62 -17.46
C LEU A 14 9.33 18.38 -16.23
N GLY A 15 8.92 18.92 -15.09
CA GLY A 15 9.50 18.56 -13.80
C GLY A 15 8.99 17.21 -13.28
N LEU A 16 9.84 16.44 -12.62
CA LEU A 16 9.48 15.18 -11.96
C LEU A 16 9.95 15.19 -10.51
N ALA A 17 9.05 15.03 -9.55
CA ALA A 17 9.38 14.80 -8.15
C ALA A 17 8.21 14.18 -7.39
N GLY A 18 8.50 13.57 -6.24
CA GLY A 18 7.47 13.06 -5.34
C GLY A 18 8.01 12.25 -4.18
N ILE A 19 7.14 12.01 -3.21
CA ILE A 19 7.38 11.11 -2.08
C ILE A 19 6.20 10.13 -2.07
N ALA A 20 6.47 8.84 -2.21
CA ALA A 20 5.47 7.80 -2.38
C ALA A 20 5.56 6.75 -1.27
N ILE A 21 4.61 6.79 -0.37
CA ILE A 21 4.40 5.79 0.69
C ILE A 21 2.91 5.73 1.03
N GLU A 22 2.46 4.56 1.41
CA GLU A 22 1.18 4.30 2.07
C GLU A 22 1.44 4.17 3.58
N SER A 23 0.78 4.99 4.40
CA SER A 23 1.16 5.13 5.82
C SER A 23 -0.03 4.97 6.75
N SER A 24 -0.05 3.86 7.53
CA SER A 24 -1.03 3.71 8.60
C SER A 24 -0.72 4.67 9.77
N THR A 25 -1.77 5.33 10.28
CA THR A 25 -1.68 6.13 11.52
C THR A 25 -1.94 5.29 12.77
N PHE A 26 -2.36 4.03 12.63
CA PHE A 26 -2.71 3.12 13.73
C PHE A 26 -1.58 2.15 14.09
N THR A 27 -0.55 2.05 13.26
CA THR A 27 0.67 1.32 13.61
C THR A 27 1.60 2.19 14.43
N PRO A 28 2.29 1.66 15.46
CA PRO A 28 3.33 2.37 16.19
C PRO A 28 4.65 2.49 15.40
N TYR A 29 4.79 1.73 14.30
CA TYR A 29 5.95 1.85 13.42
C TYR A 29 6.10 3.28 12.91
N ARG A 30 7.34 3.78 12.80
CA ARG A 30 7.67 5.06 12.18
C ARG A 30 8.55 4.80 10.98
N SER A 31 8.17 5.39 9.85
CA SER A 31 8.97 5.30 8.63
C SER A 31 10.04 6.38 8.63
N GLY A 32 11.29 5.98 8.55
CA GLY A 32 12.48 6.84 8.50
C GLY A 32 13.11 6.85 7.11
N ALA A 33 14.19 7.60 6.94
CA ALA A 33 14.91 7.70 5.67
C ALA A 33 15.41 6.34 5.14
N ASP A 34 15.79 5.43 6.03
CA ASP A 34 16.34 4.11 5.70
C ASP A 34 15.29 3.14 5.13
N ASP A 35 13.99 3.47 5.27
CA ASP A 35 12.89 2.69 4.68
C ASP A 35 12.69 3.01 3.19
N PHE A 36 13.29 4.09 2.70
CA PHE A 36 13.04 4.60 1.35
C PHE A 36 14.18 4.32 0.39
N GLU A 37 13.81 3.94 -0.84
CA GLU A 37 14.66 4.07 -2.00
C GLU A 37 14.54 5.51 -2.52
N VAL A 38 15.63 6.28 -2.46
CA VAL A 38 15.67 7.68 -2.89
C VAL A 38 16.47 7.81 -4.16
N ARG A 39 15.87 8.36 -5.20
CA ARG A 39 16.47 8.61 -6.51
C ARG A 39 16.52 10.11 -6.80
N ARG A 40 17.63 10.57 -7.38
CA ARG A 40 17.88 11.98 -7.65
C ARG A 40 18.31 12.20 -9.10
N GLY A 41 17.80 13.28 -9.66
CA GLY A 41 18.08 13.62 -11.04
C GLY A 41 17.29 12.80 -12.06
N THR A 42 17.27 13.30 -13.29
CA THR A 42 16.39 12.81 -14.35
C THR A 42 16.61 11.33 -14.67
N MET A 43 17.87 10.92 -14.85
CA MET A 43 18.18 9.56 -15.28
C MET A 43 17.75 8.53 -14.25
N GLU A 44 18.11 8.72 -12.97
CA GLU A 44 17.73 7.77 -11.91
C GLU A 44 16.24 7.64 -11.71
N ILE A 45 15.48 8.74 -11.89
CA ILE A 45 14.03 8.73 -11.76
C ILE A 45 13.38 8.01 -12.95
N LEU A 46 13.83 8.29 -14.18
CA LEU A 46 13.27 7.67 -15.38
C LEU A 46 13.65 6.19 -15.50
N ASP A 47 14.84 5.78 -15.08
CA ASP A 47 15.28 4.37 -15.08
C ASP A 47 14.36 3.45 -14.24
N ARG A 48 13.53 4.03 -13.38
CA ARG A 48 12.52 3.30 -12.62
C ARG A 48 11.35 2.82 -13.47
N TYR A 49 11.02 3.53 -14.55
CA TYR A 49 9.87 3.21 -15.39
C TYR A 49 10.19 2.03 -16.32
N PRO A 50 9.37 0.94 -16.31
CA PRO A 50 9.56 -0.20 -17.22
C PRO A 50 9.00 0.06 -18.62
N PHE A 51 8.63 1.30 -18.92
CA PHE A 51 8.12 1.76 -20.21
C PHE A 51 8.96 2.94 -20.73
N GLU A 52 8.89 3.21 -22.02
CA GLU A 52 9.52 4.40 -22.62
C GLU A 52 8.67 5.63 -22.31
N PRO A 53 9.17 6.60 -21.55
CA PRO A 53 8.41 7.80 -21.23
C PRO A 53 8.02 8.59 -22.50
N PRO A 54 6.84 9.21 -22.55
CA PRO A 54 6.44 10.09 -23.64
C PRO A 54 7.48 11.17 -23.90
N THR A 55 7.59 11.64 -25.17
CA THR A 55 8.61 12.61 -25.56
C THR A 55 8.43 13.96 -24.86
N ALA A 56 9.37 14.30 -23.97
CA ALA A 56 9.44 15.57 -23.26
C ALA A 56 10.89 15.88 -22.86
N ASP A 57 11.17 17.15 -22.50
CA ASP A 57 12.41 17.55 -21.83
C ASP A 57 12.22 17.39 -20.31
N TYR A 58 12.69 16.27 -19.76
CA TYR A 58 12.46 15.92 -18.36
C TYR A 58 13.52 16.52 -17.44
N VAL A 59 13.05 17.08 -16.31
CA VAL A 59 13.88 17.62 -15.22
C VAL A 59 13.50 16.91 -13.93
N GLY A 60 14.18 15.81 -13.62
CA GLY A 60 13.99 15.04 -12.38
C GLY A 60 14.71 15.69 -11.21
N ILE A 61 14.02 15.86 -10.08
CA ILE A 61 14.61 16.41 -8.85
C ILE A 61 14.87 15.30 -7.85
N LEU A 62 13.82 14.82 -7.18
CA LEU A 62 13.87 13.77 -6.18
C LEU A 62 12.61 12.91 -6.25
N HIS A 63 12.79 11.60 -6.18
CA HIS A 63 11.71 10.65 -5.92
C HIS A 63 12.11 9.70 -4.80
N ALA A 64 11.34 9.70 -3.70
CA ALA A 64 11.51 8.80 -2.58
C ALA A 64 10.34 7.82 -2.52
N ARG A 65 10.60 6.51 -2.43
CA ARG A 65 9.57 5.47 -2.35
C ARG A 65 9.91 4.43 -1.30
N ALA A 66 8.91 4.05 -0.51
CA ALA A 66 9.02 2.98 0.49
C ALA A 66 7.95 1.90 0.31
N LEU A 67 8.18 0.74 0.96
CA LEU A 67 7.11 -0.20 1.30
C LEU A 67 6.11 0.52 2.21
N PRO A 68 4.80 0.21 2.13
CA PRO A 68 3.82 0.75 3.07
C PRO A 68 4.27 0.61 4.52
N GLY A 69 4.01 1.62 5.35
CA GLY A 69 4.54 1.68 6.71
C GLY A 69 3.68 2.50 7.67
N GLY A 70 4.30 2.99 8.73
CA GLY A 70 3.70 3.97 9.61
C GLY A 70 3.92 5.40 9.11
N GLN A 71 3.53 6.37 9.92
CA GLN A 71 3.73 7.77 9.59
C GLN A 71 5.22 8.06 9.35
N LEU A 72 5.52 8.79 8.28
CA LEU A 72 6.87 9.28 7.96
C LEU A 72 7.32 10.31 9.01
N ASP A 73 8.56 10.19 9.44
CA ASP A 73 9.18 11.15 10.34
C ASP A 73 9.17 12.56 9.76
N ARG A 74 8.77 13.53 10.58
CA ARG A 74 8.61 14.92 10.17
C ARG A 74 9.90 15.54 9.62
N GLU A 75 11.02 15.28 10.23
CA GLU A 75 12.33 15.84 9.82
C GLU A 75 12.76 15.30 8.46
N VAL A 76 12.53 14.02 8.19
CA VAL A 76 12.83 13.39 6.90
C VAL A 76 11.95 14.00 5.79
N TYR A 77 10.65 14.12 6.05
CA TYR A 77 9.72 14.76 5.12
C TYR A 77 10.10 16.21 4.79
N GLU A 78 10.37 17.03 5.82
CA GLU A 78 10.74 18.44 5.61
C GLU A 78 12.06 18.58 4.85
N GLY A 79 13.04 17.67 5.11
CA GLY A 79 14.29 17.63 4.37
C GLY A 79 14.08 17.37 2.88
N TRP A 80 13.29 16.37 2.52
CA TRP A 80 13.00 16.06 1.11
C TRP A 80 12.10 17.12 0.46
N LYS A 81 11.14 17.68 1.19
CA LYS A 81 10.33 18.82 0.70
C LYS A 81 11.21 20.01 0.36
N ALA A 82 12.16 20.37 1.21
CA ALA A 82 13.10 21.45 0.94
C ALA A 82 13.97 21.15 -0.30
N GLU A 83 14.51 19.94 -0.42
CA GLU A 83 15.31 19.52 -1.58
C GLU A 83 14.49 19.60 -2.90
N ILE A 84 13.23 19.16 -2.89
CA ILE A 84 12.34 19.26 -4.05
C ILE A 84 12.08 20.73 -4.42
N VAL A 85 11.74 21.57 -3.45
CA VAL A 85 11.45 22.99 -3.65
C VAL A 85 12.67 23.75 -4.18
N GLU A 86 13.85 23.54 -3.59
CA GLU A 86 15.11 24.16 -4.04
C GLU A 86 15.48 23.68 -5.46
N GLY A 87 15.37 22.38 -5.74
CA GLY A 87 15.65 21.83 -7.06
C GLY A 87 14.71 22.38 -8.13
N LEU A 88 13.41 22.49 -7.84
CA LEU A 88 12.44 23.10 -8.75
C LEU A 88 12.71 24.60 -8.96
N ALA A 89 13.09 25.34 -7.91
CA ALA A 89 13.45 26.75 -8.04
C ALA A 89 14.66 26.94 -8.97
N ALA A 90 15.67 26.08 -8.85
CA ALA A 90 16.84 26.08 -9.76
C ALA A 90 16.43 25.74 -11.21
N ALA A 91 15.59 24.74 -11.40
CA ALA A 91 15.07 24.37 -12.72
C ALA A 91 14.26 25.49 -13.39
N MET A 92 13.40 26.16 -12.63
CA MET A 92 12.61 27.31 -13.10
C MET A 92 13.46 28.54 -13.42
N ALA A 93 14.57 28.73 -12.70
CA ALA A 93 15.53 29.80 -12.98
C ALA A 93 16.32 29.56 -14.27
N GLU A 94 16.54 28.32 -14.65
CA GLU A 94 17.18 27.93 -15.91
C GLU A 94 16.25 28.15 -17.11
N ALA A 95 15.05 27.55 -17.05
CA ALA A 95 13.98 27.75 -18.03
C ALA A 95 12.62 27.39 -17.41
N PRO A 96 11.53 28.02 -17.84
CA PRO A 96 10.17 27.68 -17.36
C PRO A 96 9.85 26.20 -17.61
N LEU A 97 9.10 25.58 -16.69
CA LEU A 97 8.45 24.30 -16.90
C LEU A 97 7.07 24.50 -17.56
N ASP A 98 6.72 23.63 -18.50
CA ASP A 98 5.39 23.57 -19.10
C ASP A 98 4.46 22.67 -18.26
N GLY A 99 5.03 21.64 -17.63
CA GLY A 99 4.30 20.69 -16.78
C GLY A 99 5.12 20.17 -15.62
N PHE A 100 4.43 19.57 -14.65
CA PHE A 100 5.04 18.91 -13.49
C PHE A 100 4.31 17.59 -13.19
N PHE A 101 5.04 16.50 -13.16
CA PHE A 101 4.53 15.20 -12.75
C PHE A 101 4.79 14.98 -11.26
N PHE A 102 3.72 15.00 -10.49
CA PHE A 102 3.73 14.77 -9.05
C PHE A 102 3.57 13.27 -8.77
N ASP A 103 4.69 12.54 -8.69
CA ASP A 103 4.74 11.09 -8.56
C ASP A 103 4.63 10.67 -7.08
N ILE A 104 3.41 10.42 -6.64
CA ILE A 104 3.04 10.12 -5.26
C ILE A 104 2.25 8.81 -5.16
N HIS A 105 2.03 8.33 -3.92
CA HIS A 105 1.08 7.26 -3.64
C HIS A 105 -0.34 7.80 -3.45
N GLY A 106 -0.50 8.86 -2.66
CA GLY A 106 -1.79 9.45 -2.28
C GLY A 106 -2.26 9.10 -0.87
N ALA A 107 -1.51 8.26 -0.14
CA ALA A 107 -1.84 7.85 1.22
C ALA A 107 -0.69 8.10 2.21
N MET A 108 0.18 9.07 1.92
CA MET A 108 1.28 9.44 2.81
C MET A 108 0.76 10.14 4.05
N SER A 109 1.09 9.60 5.22
CA SER A 109 0.91 10.26 6.52
C SER A 109 2.26 10.68 7.07
N VAL A 110 2.35 11.92 7.53
CA VAL A 110 3.54 12.49 8.16
C VAL A 110 3.19 12.90 9.58
N VAL A 111 4.10 12.69 10.52
CA VAL A 111 3.88 13.06 11.92
C VAL A 111 3.51 14.55 12.03
N GLY A 112 2.31 14.82 12.56
CA GLY A 112 1.80 16.18 12.75
C GLY A 112 1.26 16.87 11.51
N LEU A 113 1.01 16.15 10.39
CA LEU A 113 0.30 16.65 9.21
C LEU A 113 -0.97 15.86 8.95
N ASP A 114 -2.02 16.55 8.54
CA ASP A 114 -3.31 15.97 8.18
C ASP A 114 -3.42 15.63 6.69
N ASP A 115 -2.67 16.35 5.85
CA ASP A 115 -2.64 16.21 4.40
C ASP A 115 -1.21 16.48 3.91
N ALA A 116 -0.39 15.43 3.90
CA ALA A 116 1.02 15.55 3.54
C ALA A 116 1.24 15.82 2.04
N GLU A 117 0.43 15.19 1.18
CA GLU A 117 0.50 15.47 -0.26
C GLU A 117 -0.03 16.87 -0.60
N GLY A 118 -1.08 17.34 0.10
CA GLY A 118 -1.57 18.72 -0.03
C GLY A 118 -0.53 19.75 0.42
N ASP A 119 0.17 19.51 1.52
CA ASP A 119 1.28 20.36 1.99
C ASP A 119 2.43 20.40 0.98
N LEU A 120 2.84 19.25 0.47
CA LEU A 120 3.94 19.15 -0.49
C LEU A 120 3.61 19.85 -1.81
N ILE A 121 2.43 19.57 -2.39
CA ILE A 121 2.05 20.21 -3.66
C ILE A 121 1.83 21.72 -3.53
N THR A 122 1.37 22.19 -2.37
CA THR A 122 1.24 23.61 -2.08
C THR A 122 2.61 24.30 -2.10
N ALA A 123 3.62 23.69 -1.47
CA ALA A 123 5.00 24.19 -1.48
C ALA A 123 5.59 24.17 -2.91
N ILE A 124 5.33 23.12 -3.68
CA ILE A 124 5.74 23.02 -5.08
C ILE A 124 5.09 24.12 -5.92
N ARG A 125 3.76 24.30 -5.80
CA ARG A 125 3.01 25.36 -6.53
C ARG A 125 3.54 26.75 -6.25
N ALA A 126 3.99 27.02 -5.02
CA ALA A 126 4.59 28.32 -4.68
C ALA A 126 5.85 28.63 -5.50
N VAL A 127 6.54 27.61 -6.01
CA VAL A 127 7.76 27.74 -6.82
C VAL A 127 7.46 27.71 -8.32
N ILE A 128 6.70 26.71 -8.78
CA ILE A 128 6.45 26.55 -10.22
C ILE A 128 5.36 27.49 -10.75
N GLY A 129 4.56 28.07 -9.88
CA GLY A 129 3.48 29.00 -10.24
C GLY A 129 2.20 28.30 -10.74
N PRO A 130 1.15 29.08 -11.05
CA PRO A 130 -0.14 28.56 -11.48
C PRO A 130 -0.15 28.11 -12.95
N GLU A 131 0.77 28.62 -13.78
CA GLU A 131 0.77 28.37 -15.23
C GLU A 131 1.24 26.95 -15.60
N VAL A 132 2.07 26.32 -14.78
CA VAL A 132 2.56 24.96 -15.01
C VAL A 132 1.42 23.95 -14.85
N VAL A 133 1.21 23.08 -15.84
CA VAL A 133 0.22 22.00 -15.76
C VAL A 133 0.72 20.91 -14.81
N VAL A 134 -0.07 20.53 -13.81
CA VAL A 134 0.32 19.50 -12.85
C VAL A 134 -0.53 18.24 -13.01
N GLY A 135 0.14 17.11 -13.23
CA GLY A 135 -0.49 15.79 -13.28
C GLY A 135 0.05 14.85 -12.19
N THR A 136 -0.77 13.92 -11.76
CA THR A 136 -0.37 12.85 -10.81
C THR A 136 -0.98 11.52 -11.20
N ALA A 137 -0.26 10.43 -10.90
CA ALA A 137 -0.76 9.06 -11.01
C ALA A 137 -0.59 8.36 -9.67
N MET A 138 -1.72 8.01 -9.06
CA MET A 138 -1.80 7.53 -7.68
C MET A 138 -2.25 6.07 -7.59
N ASP A 139 -2.04 5.48 -6.44
CA ASP A 139 -2.74 4.27 -6.05
C ASP A 139 -4.24 4.56 -5.83
N LEU A 140 -5.10 3.59 -6.09
CA LEU A 140 -6.54 3.71 -5.83
C LEU A 140 -6.88 3.77 -4.33
N HIS A 141 -5.94 3.38 -3.45
CA HIS A 141 -6.02 3.56 -2.00
C HIS A 141 -5.57 4.97 -1.56
N GLY A 142 -5.33 5.90 -2.48
CA GLY A 142 -5.05 7.30 -2.16
C GLY A 142 -6.28 8.04 -1.61
N ASN A 143 -6.03 9.09 -0.85
CA ASN A 143 -7.05 10.02 -0.35
C ASN A 143 -6.94 11.35 -1.09
N VAL A 144 -7.97 11.75 -1.83
CA VAL A 144 -7.99 13.00 -2.59
C VAL A 144 -8.56 14.11 -1.72
N SER A 145 -7.70 15.00 -1.21
CA SER A 145 -8.14 16.21 -0.52
C SER A 145 -8.55 17.32 -1.51
N HIS A 146 -9.30 18.30 -1.03
CA HIS A 146 -9.59 19.50 -1.81
C HIS A 146 -8.30 20.24 -2.22
N THR A 147 -7.32 20.32 -1.31
CA THR A 147 -6.03 20.97 -1.58
C THR A 147 -5.29 20.27 -2.72
N LEU A 148 -5.22 18.93 -2.70
CA LEU A 148 -4.61 18.15 -3.77
C LEU A 148 -5.37 18.33 -5.09
N PHE A 149 -6.70 18.24 -5.05
CA PHE A 149 -7.56 18.43 -6.22
C PHE A 149 -7.40 19.82 -6.84
N GLU A 150 -7.39 20.87 -6.03
CA GLU A 150 -7.22 22.25 -6.53
C GLU A 150 -5.84 22.46 -7.16
N ALA A 151 -4.79 21.91 -6.55
CA ALA A 151 -3.41 22.09 -6.99
C ALA A 151 -3.03 21.26 -8.24
N CYS A 152 -3.69 20.14 -8.53
CA CYS A 152 -3.40 19.29 -9.68
C CYS A 152 -4.44 19.48 -10.78
N ASP A 153 -4.01 19.55 -12.04
CA ASP A 153 -4.89 19.67 -13.21
C ASP A 153 -5.42 18.30 -13.66
N LEU A 154 -4.58 17.27 -13.57
CA LEU A 154 -4.84 15.90 -14.01
C LEU A 154 -4.58 14.93 -12.84
N LEU A 155 -5.62 14.22 -12.40
CA LEU A 155 -5.49 13.21 -11.35
C LEU A 155 -6.00 11.88 -11.87
N THR A 156 -5.12 10.88 -11.90
CA THR A 156 -5.48 9.52 -12.30
C THR A 156 -5.03 8.51 -11.26
N CYS A 157 -5.72 7.35 -11.17
CA CYS A 157 -5.33 6.26 -10.28
C CYS A 157 -5.43 4.89 -10.96
N TYR A 158 -4.93 3.87 -10.26
CA TYR A 158 -5.05 2.47 -10.67
C TYR A 158 -6.51 2.08 -10.83
N ARG A 159 -6.76 1.10 -11.69
CA ARG A 159 -8.09 0.54 -11.95
C ARG A 159 -8.24 -0.89 -11.47
N HIS A 160 -7.19 -1.43 -10.85
CA HIS A 160 -7.13 -2.81 -10.37
C HIS A 160 -6.62 -2.94 -8.93
N ALA A 161 -7.30 -3.80 -8.17
CA ALA A 161 -6.84 -4.31 -6.88
C ALA A 161 -6.97 -5.86 -6.91
N PRO A 162 -5.86 -6.60 -7.01
CA PRO A 162 -4.42 -6.23 -6.93
C PRO A 162 -3.94 -5.29 -8.05
N HIS A 163 -2.88 -4.53 -7.76
CA HIS A 163 -2.35 -3.42 -8.57
C HIS A 163 -1.55 -3.88 -9.80
N ILE A 164 -2.18 -4.62 -10.73
CA ILE A 164 -1.54 -5.13 -11.93
C ILE A 164 -1.28 -4.05 -12.99
N ASP A 165 -1.93 -2.88 -12.88
CA ASP A 165 -1.90 -1.75 -13.81
C ASP A 165 -1.15 -0.52 -13.28
N ALA A 166 -0.33 -0.68 -12.24
CA ALA A 166 0.36 0.43 -11.59
C ALA A 166 1.28 1.21 -12.56
N TRP A 167 1.98 0.52 -13.47
CA TRP A 167 2.85 1.15 -14.46
C TRP A 167 2.05 1.70 -15.65
N GLU A 168 1.04 1.01 -16.11
CA GLU A 168 0.13 1.49 -17.17
C GLU A 168 -0.57 2.79 -16.76
N THR A 169 -0.93 2.92 -15.48
CA THR A 169 -1.54 4.14 -14.94
C THR A 169 -0.54 5.30 -14.93
N ARG A 170 0.72 5.06 -14.55
CA ARG A 170 1.77 6.10 -14.62
C ARG A 170 2.07 6.52 -16.04
N GLU A 171 2.15 5.58 -16.97
CA GLU A 171 2.33 5.86 -18.39
C GLU A 171 1.17 6.69 -18.94
N ARG A 172 -0.09 6.32 -18.60
CA ARG A 172 -1.29 7.08 -18.98
C ARG A 172 -1.25 8.50 -18.43
N GLY A 173 -1.04 8.66 -17.11
CA GLY A 173 -0.99 9.98 -16.47
C GLY A 173 0.13 10.87 -16.99
N LEU A 174 1.30 10.29 -17.32
CA LEU A 174 2.42 11.03 -17.88
C LEU A 174 2.15 11.44 -19.33
N ARG A 175 1.53 10.57 -20.15
CA ARG A 175 1.12 10.91 -21.52
C ARG A 175 0.09 12.05 -21.52
N ASP A 176 -0.94 11.94 -20.71
CA ASP A 176 -1.99 12.95 -20.61
C ASP A 176 -1.42 14.30 -20.15
N LEU A 177 -0.43 14.28 -19.25
CA LEU A 177 0.29 15.47 -18.81
C LEU A 177 1.11 16.10 -19.94
N VAL A 178 1.87 15.31 -20.71
CA VAL A 178 2.67 15.79 -21.85
C VAL A 178 1.77 16.47 -22.88
N GLU A 179 0.63 15.85 -23.21
CA GLU A 179 -0.33 16.40 -24.16
C GLU A 179 -0.98 17.69 -23.65
N ALA A 180 -1.40 17.73 -22.38
CA ALA A 180 -2.00 18.93 -21.78
C ALA A 180 -0.99 20.07 -21.63
N ALA A 181 0.24 19.79 -21.20
CA ALA A 181 1.31 20.78 -21.06
C ALA A 181 1.69 21.40 -22.42
N ALA A 182 1.85 20.58 -23.47
CA ALA A 182 2.09 21.08 -24.81
C ALA A 182 0.95 21.95 -25.32
N ARG A 183 -0.30 21.51 -25.13
CA ARG A 183 -1.49 22.28 -25.52
C ARG A 183 -1.57 23.65 -24.83
N VAL A 184 -1.39 23.68 -23.51
CA VAL A 184 -1.46 24.93 -22.72
C VAL A 184 -0.31 25.87 -23.08
N ARG A 185 0.91 25.38 -23.22
CA ARG A 185 2.07 26.15 -23.69
C ARG A 185 1.78 26.84 -25.05
N ASP A 186 1.12 26.13 -25.96
CA ASP A 186 0.79 26.60 -27.29
C ASP A 186 -0.48 27.49 -27.31
N GLY A 187 -1.00 27.89 -26.14
CA GLY A 187 -2.14 28.80 -25.95
C GLY A 187 -3.51 28.16 -26.01
N GLY A 188 -3.57 26.82 -25.92
CA GLY A 188 -4.84 26.08 -25.78
C GLY A 188 -5.40 26.09 -24.36
N PRO A 189 -6.63 25.63 -24.16
CA PRO A 189 -7.29 25.65 -22.86
C PRO A 189 -6.71 24.59 -21.91
N ARG A 190 -6.79 24.89 -20.61
CA ARG A 190 -6.56 23.89 -19.55
C ARG A 190 -7.69 22.86 -19.50
N PRO A 191 -7.42 21.62 -19.07
CA PRO A 191 -8.48 20.66 -18.82
C PRO A 191 -9.45 21.14 -17.74
N HIS A 192 -10.73 20.87 -17.93
CA HIS A 192 -11.72 20.91 -16.85
C HIS A 192 -11.59 19.67 -15.98
N LYS A 193 -11.93 19.77 -14.71
CA LYS A 193 -11.92 18.65 -13.77
C LYS A 193 -13.12 18.72 -12.83
N ALA A 194 -13.55 17.55 -12.33
CA ALA A 194 -14.62 17.44 -11.35
C ALA A 194 -14.25 16.41 -10.29
N LEU A 195 -14.58 16.71 -9.03
CA LEU A 195 -14.40 15.83 -7.87
C LEU A 195 -15.75 15.59 -7.21
N VAL A 196 -16.01 14.33 -6.86
CA VAL A 196 -17.13 13.95 -5.99
C VAL A 196 -16.59 13.06 -4.88
N HIS A 197 -16.70 13.50 -3.65
CA HIS A 197 -16.44 12.65 -2.49
C HIS A 197 -17.66 11.76 -2.21
N VAL A 198 -17.40 10.48 -1.92
CA VAL A 198 -18.44 9.52 -1.52
C VAL A 198 -18.15 9.12 -0.08
N PRO A 199 -19.11 9.27 0.86
CA PRO A 199 -18.89 9.04 2.29
C PRO A 199 -18.83 7.54 2.62
N ILE A 200 -17.83 6.88 2.07
CA ILE A 200 -17.51 5.45 2.23
C ILE A 200 -16.03 5.35 2.53
N LEU A 201 -15.68 4.56 3.54
CA LEU A 201 -14.31 4.18 3.87
C LEU A 201 -14.28 2.68 4.14
N LEU A 202 -13.67 1.91 3.26
CA LEU A 202 -13.63 0.45 3.33
C LEU A 202 -12.18 -0.04 3.27
N PRO A 203 -11.87 -1.17 3.94
CA PRO A 203 -10.57 -1.80 3.77
C PRO A 203 -10.40 -2.33 2.34
N GLY A 204 -9.15 -2.36 1.85
CA GLY A 204 -8.81 -2.79 0.49
C GLY A 204 -9.34 -4.18 0.14
N GLU A 205 -9.38 -5.09 1.12
CA GLU A 205 -9.83 -6.46 0.97
C GLU A 205 -11.34 -6.62 0.71
N LYS A 206 -12.12 -5.56 0.97
CA LYS A 206 -13.53 -5.46 0.57
C LYS A 206 -13.73 -4.84 -0.82
N THR A 207 -12.71 -4.24 -1.38
CA THR A 207 -12.80 -3.45 -2.61
C THR A 207 -11.98 -4.04 -3.75
N SER A 208 -11.63 -5.33 -3.65
CA SER A 208 -10.92 -6.05 -4.70
C SER A 208 -11.72 -6.04 -6.02
N THR A 209 -11.04 -5.65 -7.11
CA THR A 209 -11.64 -5.65 -8.45
C THR A 209 -11.81 -7.04 -9.05
N ARG A 210 -11.46 -8.10 -8.31
CA ARG A 210 -11.73 -9.51 -8.67
C ARG A 210 -13.18 -9.91 -8.42
N ILE A 211 -13.87 -9.21 -7.49
CA ILE A 211 -15.24 -9.54 -7.05
C ILE A 211 -16.18 -8.35 -7.18
N GLU A 212 -17.49 -8.64 -7.15
CA GLU A 212 -18.54 -7.62 -7.11
C GLU A 212 -18.60 -6.96 -5.71
N PRO A 213 -19.00 -5.67 -5.64
CA PRO A 213 -19.40 -4.79 -6.74
C PRO A 213 -18.23 -4.02 -7.38
N ALA A 214 -17.02 -4.08 -6.80
CA ALA A 214 -15.87 -3.34 -7.30
C ALA A 214 -15.56 -3.69 -8.77
N LYS A 215 -15.62 -4.98 -9.14
CA LYS A 215 -15.41 -5.45 -10.50
C LYS A 215 -16.26 -4.71 -11.53
N SER A 216 -17.56 -4.65 -11.33
CA SER A 216 -18.49 -3.98 -12.27
C SER A 216 -18.38 -2.44 -12.18
N LEU A 217 -18.08 -1.86 -11.02
CA LEU A 217 -17.89 -0.42 -10.88
C LEU A 217 -16.67 0.06 -11.67
N TYR A 218 -15.52 -0.60 -11.53
CA TYR A 218 -14.32 -0.26 -12.30
C TYR A 218 -14.46 -0.57 -13.80
N ALA A 219 -15.22 -1.60 -14.18
CA ALA A 219 -15.51 -1.90 -15.57
C ALA A 219 -16.32 -0.81 -16.31
N ARG A 220 -16.96 0.12 -15.59
CA ARG A 220 -17.65 1.28 -16.17
C ARG A 220 -16.69 2.41 -16.60
N ILE A 221 -15.50 2.46 -16.03
CA ILE A 221 -14.56 3.57 -16.27
C ILE A 221 -14.22 3.72 -17.75
N PRO A 222 -13.89 2.67 -18.53
CA PRO A 222 -13.64 2.81 -19.96
C PRO A 222 -14.79 3.47 -20.74
N GLU A 223 -16.04 3.07 -20.49
CA GLU A 223 -17.21 3.66 -21.15
C GLU A 223 -17.37 5.15 -20.84
N LEU A 224 -17.01 5.57 -19.60
CA LEU A 224 -17.07 6.97 -19.20
C LEU A 224 -15.94 7.78 -19.85
N THR A 225 -14.75 7.20 -19.99
CA THR A 225 -13.60 7.85 -20.63
C THR A 225 -13.74 7.96 -22.15
N GLU A 226 -14.53 7.10 -22.80
CA GLU A 226 -14.81 7.17 -24.24
C GLU A 226 -15.83 8.25 -24.60
N ARG A 227 -16.45 8.92 -23.64
CA ARG A 227 -17.42 9.98 -23.90
C ARG A 227 -16.73 11.25 -24.44
N PRO A 228 -17.32 11.92 -25.45
CA PRO A 228 -16.79 13.20 -25.94
C PRO A 228 -16.59 14.19 -24.80
N GLY A 229 -15.44 14.84 -24.77
CA GLY A 229 -15.09 15.85 -23.76
C GLY A 229 -14.57 15.30 -22.43
N VAL A 230 -14.49 13.97 -22.25
CA VAL A 230 -13.89 13.31 -21.09
C VAL A 230 -12.56 12.67 -21.51
N THR A 231 -11.50 12.94 -20.76
CA THR A 231 -10.16 12.34 -21.00
C THR A 231 -9.91 11.17 -20.07
N ASP A 232 -10.15 11.32 -18.77
CA ASP A 232 -10.04 10.21 -17.79
C ASP A 232 -11.10 10.34 -16.70
N VAL A 233 -11.44 9.18 -16.13
CA VAL A 233 -12.24 9.04 -14.92
C VAL A 233 -11.52 8.07 -14.00
N SER A 234 -11.37 8.45 -12.75
CA SER A 234 -10.67 7.68 -11.73
C SER A 234 -11.51 7.56 -10.45
N TYR A 235 -11.47 6.37 -9.84
CA TYR A 235 -12.17 6.05 -8.60
C TYR A 235 -11.16 5.66 -7.53
N TRP A 236 -10.98 6.51 -6.53
CA TRP A 236 -10.24 6.21 -5.31
C TRP A 236 -11.16 5.59 -4.27
N ILE A 237 -10.77 4.45 -3.76
CA ILE A 237 -11.44 3.79 -2.63
C ILE A 237 -11.15 4.54 -1.34
N GLY A 238 -10.00 5.22 -1.27
CA GLY A 238 -9.46 5.83 -0.08
C GLY A 238 -8.61 4.87 0.74
N PHE A 239 -7.83 5.40 1.68
CA PHE A 239 -6.98 4.63 2.57
C PHE A 239 -7.61 4.55 3.97
N ALA A 240 -8.12 3.38 4.31
CA ALA A 240 -8.92 3.16 5.51
C ALA A 240 -8.10 3.16 6.81
N TRP A 241 -6.80 2.97 6.74
CA TRP A 241 -5.93 2.86 7.91
C TRP A 241 -5.21 4.16 8.27
N ALA A 242 -5.74 5.29 7.81
CA ALA A 242 -5.35 6.61 8.28
C ALA A 242 -6.54 7.32 8.94
N ASP A 243 -6.33 7.92 10.12
CA ASP A 243 -7.33 8.74 10.81
C ASP A 243 -7.10 10.23 10.48
N GLN A 244 -7.47 10.63 9.27
CA GLN A 244 -7.24 11.98 8.73
C GLN A 244 -8.54 12.56 8.12
N PRO A 245 -8.70 13.90 8.12
CA PRO A 245 -9.89 14.57 7.59
C PRO A 245 -10.16 14.34 6.09
N ARG A 246 -9.19 13.83 5.34
CA ARG A 246 -9.29 13.55 3.89
C ARG A 246 -9.66 12.10 3.55
N CYS A 247 -9.73 11.21 4.55
CA CYS A 247 -9.95 9.77 4.34
C CYS A 247 -11.39 9.48 3.96
N GLN A 248 -11.64 9.26 2.66
CA GLN A 248 -12.92 8.84 2.09
C GLN A 248 -12.74 8.44 0.63
N ALA A 249 -13.74 7.75 0.08
CA ALA A 249 -13.77 7.47 -1.35
C ALA A 249 -13.96 8.75 -2.17
N ALA A 250 -13.35 8.79 -3.37
CA ALA A 250 -13.43 9.93 -4.26
C ALA A 250 -13.50 9.50 -5.72
N ILE A 251 -14.29 10.21 -6.51
CA ILE A 251 -14.27 10.11 -7.97
C ILE A 251 -13.75 11.43 -8.53
N VAL A 252 -12.75 11.34 -9.41
CA VAL A 252 -12.29 12.50 -10.19
C VAL A 252 -12.42 12.17 -11.67
N ALA A 253 -12.89 13.15 -12.44
CA ALA A 253 -12.84 13.12 -13.89
C ALA A 253 -12.18 14.41 -14.39
N PHE A 254 -11.51 14.32 -15.55
CA PHE A 254 -11.00 15.50 -16.24
C PHE A 254 -11.14 15.35 -17.76
N GLY A 255 -11.11 16.48 -18.48
CA GLY A 255 -11.28 16.52 -19.93
C GLY A 255 -11.52 17.91 -20.48
N ASP A 256 -12.00 17.99 -21.72
CA ASP A 256 -12.12 19.24 -22.45
C ASP A 256 -13.49 19.93 -22.27
N GLU A 257 -14.51 19.24 -21.76
CA GLU A 257 -15.86 19.77 -21.59
C GLU A 257 -16.35 19.65 -20.14
N ALA A 258 -16.55 20.78 -19.44
CA ALA A 258 -16.91 20.83 -18.02
C ALA A 258 -18.17 20.03 -17.66
N GLU A 259 -19.22 20.13 -18.50
CA GLU A 259 -20.48 19.43 -18.25
C GLU A 259 -20.34 17.90 -18.41
N ALA A 260 -19.58 17.44 -19.41
CA ALA A 260 -19.33 16.02 -19.64
C ALA A 260 -18.50 15.42 -18.50
N VAL A 261 -17.46 16.14 -18.07
CA VAL A 261 -16.59 15.77 -16.94
C VAL A 261 -17.39 15.67 -15.65
N ALA A 262 -18.19 16.69 -15.32
CA ALA A 262 -19.04 16.69 -14.12
C ALA A 262 -20.10 15.56 -14.14
N ALA A 263 -20.70 15.31 -15.30
CA ALA A 263 -21.68 14.24 -15.48
C ALA A 263 -21.05 12.85 -15.28
N ALA A 264 -19.86 12.60 -15.83
CA ALA A 264 -19.14 11.34 -15.70
C ALA A 264 -18.76 11.07 -14.24
N ALA A 265 -18.19 12.06 -13.54
CA ALA A 265 -17.83 11.93 -12.12
C ALA A 265 -19.05 11.62 -11.25
N LYS A 266 -20.16 12.36 -11.45
CA LYS A 266 -21.40 12.17 -10.72
C LYS A 266 -22.04 10.81 -10.97
N GLU A 267 -22.04 10.34 -12.21
CA GLU A 267 -22.63 9.05 -12.57
C GLU A 267 -21.90 7.89 -11.86
N LEU A 268 -20.56 7.90 -11.88
CA LEU A 268 -19.80 6.87 -11.20
C LEU A 268 -19.96 6.97 -9.68
N ALA A 269 -19.93 8.18 -9.10
CA ALA A 269 -20.16 8.38 -7.67
C ALA A 269 -21.54 7.86 -7.22
N THR A 270 -22.57 8.10 -8.03
CA THR A 270 -23.92 7.58 -7.77
C THR A 270 -23.93 6.05 -7.79
N ALA A 271 -23.28 5.43 -8.77
CA ALA A 271 -23.21 3.98 -8.87
C ALA A 271 -22.45 3.36 -7.67
N VAL A 272 -21.35 3.97 -7.23
CA VAL A 272 -20.61 3.55 -6.03
C VAL A 272 -21.50 3.66 -4.79
N TRP A 273 -22.21 4.78 -4.63
CA TRP A 273 -23.12 4.99 -3.51
C TRP A 273 -24.27 3.98 -3.47
N GLU A 274 -24.87 3.66 -4.61
CA GLU A 274 -25.94 2.67 -4.71
C GLU A 274 -25.48 1.28 -4.25
N LYS A 275 -24.21 0.95 -4.52
CA LYS A 275 -23.58 -0.34 -4.19
C LYS A 275 -22.92 -0.38 -2.81
N ARG A 276 -22.96 0.69 -2.02
CA ARG A 276 -22.21 0.88 -0.77
C ARG A 276 -22.34 -0.22 0.29
N HIS A 277 -23.39 -1.00 0.27
CA HIS A 277 -23.65 -2.11 1.21
C HIS A 277 -23.38 -3.49 0.62
N GLU A 278 -22.98 -3.57 -0.66
CA GLU A 278 -22.72 -4.83 -1.35
C GLU A 278 -21.24 -5.26 -1.31
N PHE A 279 -20.36 -4.41 -0.77
CA PHE A 279 -18.94 -4.72 -0.66
C PHE A 279 -18.68 -5.79 0.39
N GLU A 280 -18.14 -6.93 -0.05
CA GLU A 280 -17.78 -8.08 0.78
C GLU A 280 -16.28 -8.34 0.76
N PHE A 281 -15.78 -9.09 1.74
CA PHE A 281 -14.40 -9.52 1.73
C PHE A 281 -14.12 -10.50 0.59
N VAL A 282 -12.92 -10.47 0.06
CA VAL A 282 -12.46 -11.30 -1.08
C VAL A 282 -12.38 -12.79 -0.76
N ALA A 283 -12.47 -13.16 0.50
CA ALA A 283 -12.51 -14.53 1.00
C ALA A 283 -13.41 -14.65 2.24
N PRO A 284 -13.81 -15.86 2.62
CA PRO A 284 -14.48 -16.07 3.90
C PRO A 284 -13.60 -15.60 5.05
N THR A 285 -14.22 -14.96 6.05
CA THR A 285 -13.53 -14.34 7.19
C THR A 285 -13.89 -15.01 8.50
N GLY A 286 -13.03 -14.85 9.49
CA GLY A 286 -13.25 -15.27 10.88
C GLY A 286 -12.24 -14.64 11.82
N THR A 287 -12.32 -14.94 13.11
CA THR A 287 -11.21 -14.72 14.03
C THR A 287 -10.04 -15.64 13.63
N PHE A 288 -8.84 -15.37 14.11
CA PHE A 288 -7.72 -16.27 13.82
C PHE A 288 -7.97 -17.68 14.37
N GLU A 289 -8.59 -17.80 15.54
CA GLU A 289 -8.98 -19.08 16.16
C GLU A 289 -9.95 -19.86 15.27
N ASP A 290 -11.03 -19.21 14.79
CA ASP A 290 -12.00 -19.85 13.89
C ASP A 290 -11.34 -20.32 12.58
N CYS A 291 -10.45 -19.51 12.00
CA CYS A 291 -9.71 -19.85 10.79
C CYS A 291 -8.77 -21.05 11.02
N LEU A 292 -8.07 -21.07 12.16
CA LEU A 292 -7.16 -22.15 12.53
C LEU A 292 -7.92 -23.46 12.78
N ASP A 293 -9.08 -23.41 13.46
CA ASP A 293 -9.95 -24.57 13.66
C ASP A 293 -10.41 -25.18 12.34
N GLN A 294 -10.85 -24.33 11.41
CA GLN A 294 -11.27 -24.76 10.08
C GLN A 294 -10.09 -25.33 9.28
N ALA A 295 -8.93 -24.68 9.33
CA ALA A 295 -7.71 -25.15 8.66
C ALA A 295 -7.27 -26.52 9.17
N ILE A 296 -7.27 -26.76 10.47
CA ILE A 296 -6.89 -28.05 11.06
C ILE A 296 -7.90 -29.15 10.70
N ALA A 297 -9.18 -28.85 10.74
CA ALA A 297 -10.25 -29.80 10.42
C ALA A 297 -10.37 -30.11 8.92
N SER A 298 -9.90 -29.21 8.03
CA SER A 298 -9.97 -29.39 6.58
C SER A 298 -9.06 -30.52 6.10
N SER A 299 -9.44 -31.16 5.01
CA SER A 299 -8.57 -32.08 4.25
C SER A 299 -7.78 -31.37 3.14
N ALA A 300 -8.10 -30.10 2.83
CA ALA A 300 -7.34 -29.31 1.87
C ALA A 300 -5.95 -28.96 2.42
N ARG A 301 -4.89 -29.24 1.67
CA ARG A 301 -3.49 -28.97 2.07
C ARG A 301 -2.70 -28.43 0.87
N PRO A 302 -1.91 -27.39 1.03
CA PRO A 302 -1.82 -26.53 2.22
C PRO A 302 -3.08 -25.67 2.40
N PHE A 303 -3.48 -25.46 3.64
CA PHE A 303 -4.51 -24.48 3.99
C PHE A 303 -3.86 -23.17 4.41
N TRP A 304 -4.25 -22.06 3.76
CA TRP A 304 -3.64 -20.77 4.04
C TRP A 304 -4.54 -19.90 4.94
N ILE A 305 -3.92 -19.20 5.87
CA ILE A 305 -4.58 -18.21 6.72
C ILE A 305 -3.86 -16.89 6.53
N SER A 306 -4.61 -15.89 6.05
CA SER A 306 -4.12 -14.52 5.97
C SER A 306 -4.33 -13.83 7.32
N ASP A 307 -3.23 -13.49 8.01
CA ASP A 307 -3.19 -12.66 9.23
C ASP A 307 -3.23 -11.19 8.82
N SER A 308 -4.45 -10.66 8.62
CA SER A 308 -4.65 -9.45 7.85
C SER A 308 -4.41 -8.14 8.60
N GLY A 309 -4.51 -8.14 9.93
CA GLY A 309 -4.47 -6.90 10.72
C GLY A 309 -3.09 -6.26 10.83
N ASP A 310 -2.03 -7.00 10.49
CA ASP A 310 -0.65 -6.51 10.55
C ASP A 310 0.10 -6.73 9.22
N ASN A 311 -0.62 -6.59 8.10
CA ASN A 311 -0.07 -6.69 6.75
C ASN A 311 0.97 -5.59 6.50
N PRO A 312 2.27 -5.92 6.28
CA PRO A 312 3.30 -4.93 5.96
C PRO A 312 3.08 -4.27 4.59
N GLY A 313 2.34 -4.92 3.69
CA GLY A 313 1.96 -4.38 2.38
C GLY A 313 0.86 -3.32 2.42
N ALA A 314 0.26 -3.05 3.60
CA ALA A 314 -0.73 -1.99 3.83
C ALA A 314 -0.32 -1.05 4.98
N GLY A 315 0.91 -1.19 5.52
CA GLY A 315 1.44 -0.34 6.57
C GLY A 315 1.46 -0.93 7.97
N GLY A 316 1.16 -2.22 8.13
CA GLY A 316 1.32 -2.95 9.41
C GLY A 316 2.76 -2.97 9.91
N ALA A 317 2.95 -3.22 11.21
CA ALA A 317 4.27 -3.30 11.82
C ALA A 317 5.07 -4.54 11.38
N ASP A 318 4.39 -5.60 10.93
CA ASP A 318 4.96 -6.91 10.56
C ASP A 318 5.52 -7.67 11.77
N ASP A 319 5.12 -7.33 13.00
CA ASP A 319 5.64 -8.00 14.19
C ASP A 319 4.59 -8.36 15.25
N THR A 320 3.30 -8.08 15.02
CA THR A 320 2.25 -8.52 15.95
C THR A 320 2.23 -10.05 16.07
N THR A 321 1.96 -10.54 17.27
CA THR A 321 2.14 -11.94 17.63
C THR A 321 0.83 -12.68 17.89
N HIS A 322 -0.30 -12.08 17.58
CA HIS A 322 -1.62 -12.65 17.84
C HIS A 322 -1.78 -14.04 17.19
N ALA A 323 -1.43 -14.16 15.91
CA ALA A 323 -1.44 -15.44 15.19
C ALA A 323 -0.38 -16.39 15.72
N LEU A 324 0.87 -15.93 15.94
CA LEU A 324 1.97 -16.74 16.44
C LEU A 324 1.64 -17.40 17.79
N ALA A 325 1.06 -16.65 18.72
CA ALA A 325 0.71 -17.15 20.04
C ALA A 325 -0.32 -18.30 19.97
N GLN A 326 -1.31 -18.19 19.08
CA GLN A 326 -2.34 -19.20 18.89
C GLN A 326 -1.76 -20.46 18.20
N LEU A 327 -0.93 -20.29 17.17
CA LEU A 327 -0.24 -21.41 16.53
C LEU A 327 0.65 -22.17 17.54
N ALA A 328 1.41 -21.45 18.36
CA ALA A 328 2.30 -22.05 19.37
C ALA A 328 1.56 -22.74 20.52
N ALA A 329 0.34 -22.30 20.82
CA ALA A 329 -0.50 -22.90 21.87
C ALA A 329 -1.29 -24.12 21.40
N ARG A 330 -1.45 -24.31 20.08
CA ARG A 330 -2.33 -25.33 19.51
C ARG A 330 -1.76 -26.72 19.71
N GLU A 331 -2.55 -27.62 20.32
CA GLU A 331 -2.08 -28.98 20.73
C GLU A 331 -1.68 -29.83 19.53
N GLU A 332 -2.45 -29.82 18.44
CA GLU A 332 -2.14 -30.59 17.22
C GLU A 332 -0.81 -30.17 16.58
N ILE A 333 -0.46 -28.90 16.69
CA ILE A 333 0.82 -28.35 16.20
C ILE A 333 1.95 -28.68 17.21
N ARG A 334 1.70 -28.52 18.50
CA ARG A 334 2.67 -28.86 19.55
C ARG A 334 3.04 -30.37 19.54
N ALA A 335 2.05 -31.23 19.31
CA ALA A 335 2.23 -32.67 19.22
C ALA A 335 2.81 -33.13 17.86
N ASP A 336 3.17 -32.22 16.95
CA ASP A 336 3.67 -32.52 15.61
C ASP A 336 2.70 -33.38 14.76
N GLN A 337 1.39 -33.22 15.00
CA GLN A 337 0.33 -33.85 14.21
C GLN A 337 -0.07 -33.02 13.00
N VAL A 338 0.11 -31.69 13.09
CA VAL A 338 -0.13 -30.71 12.05
C VAL A 338 1.11 -29.85 11.88
N SER A 339 1.63 -29.79 10.67
CA SER A 339 2.74 -28.91 10.34
C SER A 339 2.24 -27.50 10.01
N ALA A 340 2.80 -26.47 10.64
CA ALA A 340 2.40 -25.09 10.47
C ALA A 340 3.61 -24.19 10.18
N LEU A 341 3.42 -23.22 9.27
CA LEU A 341 4.40 -22.20 8.94
C LEU A 341 3.82 -20.82 9.23
N MET A 342 4.53 -20.00 10.00
CA MET A 342 4.24 -18.57 10.19
C MET A 342 5.25 -17.72 9.45
N VAL A 343 4.79 -16.87 8.53
CA VAL A 343 5.62 -16.01 7.66
C VAL A 343 5.02 -14.61 7.60
N SER A 344 5.75 -13.57 7.90
CA SER A 344 7.01 -13.41 8.61
C SER A 344 6.76 -12.53 9.83
N LEU A 345 7.76 -12.43 10.70
CA LEU A 345 7.78 -11.40 11.73
C LEU A 345 9.10 -10.64 11.64
N VAL A 346 9.04 -9.31 11.53
CA VAL A 346 10.24 -8.50 11.64
C VAL A 346 10.72 -8.51 13.09
N ASP A 347 11.89 -9.06 13.29
CA ASP A 347 12.54 -9.19 14.59
C ASP A 347 14.06 -9.21 14.44
N PRO A 348 14.71 -8.06 14.28
CA PRO A 348 16.16 -7.98 14.10
C PRO A 348 16.93 -8.67 15.21
N ALA A 349 16.52 -8.50 16.48
CA ALA A 349 17.22 -9.07 17.62
C ALA A 349 17.17 -10.61 17.63
N THR A 350 16.02 -11.22 17.33
CA THR A 350 15.89 -12.68 17.21
C THR A 350 16.63 -13.18 15.98
N THR A 351 16.59 -12.44 14.87
CA THR A 351 17.32 -12.78 13.64
C THR A 351 18.83 -12.80 13.88
N ASP A 352 19.40 -11.77 14.53
CA ASP A 352 20.83 -11.71 14.84
C ASP A 352 21.24 -12.86 15.78
N ALA A 353 20.45 -13.15 16.83
CA ALA A 353 20.71 -14.27 17.73
C ALA A 353 20.68 -15.62 16.98
N ALA A 354 19.79 -15.80 16.00
CA ALA A 354 19.76 -17.00 15.16
C ALA A 354 21.01 -17.10 14.27
N TRP A 355 21.50 -15.98 13.73
CA TRP A 355 22.72 -15.92 12.94
C TRP A 355 23.97 -16.24 13.77
N GLU A 356 24.02 -15.75 15.01
CA GLU A 356 25.11 -16.11 15.95
C GLU A 356 25.11 -17.59 16.33
N ALA A 357 23.91 -18.17 16.52
CA ALA A 357 23.77 -19.60 16.83
C ALA A 357 24.13 -20.51 15.65
N GLY A 358 23.91 -20.06 14.42
CA GLY A 358 24.12 -20.82 13.20
C GLY A 358 23.09 -21.93 12.97
N VAL A 359 23.05 -22.50 11.77
CA VAL A 359 22.13 -23.61 11.42
C VAL A 359 22.36 -24.81 12.35
N GLY A 360 21.27 -25.36 12.90
CA GLY A 360 21.27 -26.42 13.93
C GLY A 360 21.46 -25.88 15.35
N GLY A 361 21.81 -24.61 15.52
CA GLY A 361 21.91 -23.95 16.83
C GLY A 361 20.54 -23.84 17.50
N ARG A 362 20.49 -23.98 18.83
CA ARG A 362 19.27 -23.89 19.64
C ARG A 362 19.36 -22.72 20.60
N LEU A 363 18.28 -21.98 20.71
CA LEU A 363 18.20 -20.79 21.58
C LEU A 363 16.77 -20.59 22.10
N THR A 364 16.65 -19.74 23.12
CA THR A 364 15.36 -19.19 23.54
C THR A 364 15.27 -17.74 23.08
N ALA A 365 14.13 -17.35 22.56
CA ALA A 365 13.87 -15.98 22.11
C ALA A 365 12.47 -15.53 22.53
N ARG A 366 12.30 -14.23 22.67
CA ARG A 366 10.98 -13.59 22.72
C ARG A 366 10.71 -13.00 21.34
N VAL A 367 9.89 -13.70 20.56
CA VAL A 367 9.69 -13.44 19.13
C VAL A 367 8.57 -12.44 18.90
N GLY A 368 8.81 -11.44 18.04
CA GLY A 368 7.86 -10.42 17.63
C GLY A 368 7.41 -9.47 18.74
N GLY A 369 6.37 -8.68 18.48
CA GLY A 369 5.72 -7.79 19.45
C GLY A 369 6.64 -6.72 20.06
N LYS A 370 7.68 -6.29 19.36
CA LYS A 370 8.68 -5.33 19.84
C LYS A 370 8.42 -3.93 19.30
N ILE A 371 7.82 -3.84 18.13
CA ILE A 371 7.35 -2.62 17.48
C ILE A 371 5.90 -2.38 17.90
N ASP A 372 5.03 -3.33 17.61
CA ASP A 372 3.62 -3.30 17.99
C ASP A 372 3.37 -4.29 19.14
N ALA A 373 3.45 -3.76 20.36
CA ALA A 373 3.38 -4.55 21.59
C ALA A 373 1.94 -4.85 22.06
N ARG A 374 0.92 -4.73 21.18
CA ARG A 374 -0.44 -5.15 21.54
C ARG A 374 -0.46 -6.62 21.95
N GLU A 375 -1.44 -6.98 22.77
CA GLU A 375 -1.57 -8.35 23.31
C GLU A 375 -1.53 -9.41 22.18
N PRO A 376 -0.77 -10.50 22.40
CA PRO A 376 -0.13 -10.92 23.65
C PRO A 376 1.31 -10.39 23.86
N GLY A 377 1.83 -9.51 23.01
CA GLY A 377 3.21 -9.02 23.05
C GLY A 377 4.22 -10.10 22.62
N PRO A 378 5.53 -9.96 22.95
CA PRO A 378 6.57 -10.89 22.52
C PRO A 378 6.36 -12.31 23.04
N VAL A 379 6.29 -13.30 22.14
CA VAL A 379 6.03 -14.71 22.47
C VAL A 379 7.35 -15.43 22.84
N PRO A 380 7.45 -16.02 24.02
CA PRO A 380 8.64 -16.79 24.41
C PRO A 380 8.64 -18.14 23.71
N LEU A 381 9.68 -18.45 22.95
CA LEU A 381 9.87 -19.70 22.22
C LEU A 381 11.26 -20.27 22.47
N ALA A 382 11.34 -21.61 22.57
CA ALA A 382 12.57 -22.36 22.35
C ALA A 382 12.61 -22.74 20.88
N VAL A 383 13.73 -22.55 20.19
CA VAL A 383 13.83 -22.74 18.75
C VAL A 383 15.15 -23.40 18.35
N GLU A 384 15.11 -24.10 17.22
CA GLU A 384 16.28 -24.56 16.48
C GLU A 384 16.36 -23.79 15.14
N VAL A 385 17.51 -23.25 14.82
CA VAL A 385 17.75 -22.56 13.55
C VAL A 385 17.78 -23.59 12.41
N ALA A 386 16.74 -23.61 11.60
CA ALA A 386 16.60 -24.54 10.48
C ALA A 386 17.32 -24.06 9.23
N ALA A 387 17.25 -22.75 8.94
CA ALA A 387 17.90 -22.14 7.79
C ALA A 387 18.17 -20.64 8.03
N LEU A 388 19.15 -20.12 7.30
CA LEU A 388 19.53 -18.69 7.29
C LEU A 388 19.61 -18.21 5.84
N ASP A 389 19.17 -16.99 5.58
CA ASP A 389 19.31 -16.31 4.28
C ASP A 389 19.52 -14.80 4.47
N GLU A 390 20.17 -14.16 3.49
CA GLU A 390 20.33 -12.72 3.45
C GLU A 390 19.96 -12.17 2.07
N SER A 391 19.12 -11.14 2.04
CA SER A 391 18.69 -10.50 0.81
C SER A 391 18.59 -8.98 0.95
N ALA A 392 18.53 -8.28 -0.17
CA ALA A 392 18.30 -6.83 -0.16
C ALA A 392 16.93 -6.47 0.42
N THR A 393 15.92 -7.32 0.22
CA THR A 393 14.53 -7.09 0.64
C THR A 393 14.34 -7.32 2.14
N THR A 394 14.71 -8.51 2.63
CA THR A 394 14.46 -8.93 4.02
C THR A 394 15.60 -8.59 4.96
N GLY A 395 16.77 -8.22 4.44
CA GLY A 395 18.02 -8.28 5.18
C GLY A 395 18.34 -9.73 5.55
N ARG A 396 18.92 -9.94 6.74
CA ARG A 396 19.06 -11.27 7.31
C ARG A 396 17.71 -11.86 7.65
N SER A 397 17.55 -13.15 7.43
CA SER A 397 16.34 -13.92 7.73
C SER A 397 16.72 -15.25 8.35
N ALA A 398 15.84 -15.82 9.17
CA ALA A 398 16.01 -17.13 9.75
C ALA A 398 14.68 -17.91 9.77
N ALA A 399 14.72 -19.16 9.36
CA ALA A 399 13.65 -20.13 9.62
C ALA A 399 13.93 -20.82 10.95
N LEU A 400 13.00 -20.74 11.89
CA LEU A 400 13.12 -21.21 13.25
C LEU A 400 12.10 -22.34 13.47
N ARG A 401 12.57 -23.57 13.71
CA ARG A 401 11.71 -24.67 14.14
C ARG A 401 11.44 -24.53 15.63
N VAL A 402 10.19 -24.43 16.02
CA VAL A 402 9.79 -24.31 17.43
C VAL A 402 9.96 -25.64 18.13
N LEU A 403 10.52 -25.58 19.32
CA LEU A 403 10.76 -26.75 20.17
C LEU A 403 9.76 -26.76 21.33
N GLU A 404 9.30 -27.95 21.68
CA GLU A 404 8.51 -28.15 22.89
C GLU A 404 9.46 -28.18 24.09
N ALA A 405 9.44 -27.11 24.90
CA ALA A 405 10.07 -27.13 26.20
C ALA A 405 9.19 -27.90 27.18
N ASP A 406 9.80 -28.64 28.13
CA ASP A 406 9.05 -29.27 29.22
C ASP A 406 8.23 -28.18 29.96
N PRO A 407 6.90 -28.26 29.97
CA PRO A 407 6.07 -27.26 30.63
C PRO A 407 6.36 -27.11 32.12
N SER A 408 6.95 -28.13 32.76
CA SER A 408 7.35 -28.10 34.17
C SER A 408 8.66 -27.35 34.41
N ALA A 409 9.49 -27.17 33.38
CA ALA A 409 10.81 -26.55 33.49
C ALA A 409 10.82 -25.02 33.32
N GLY A 410 9.69 -24.42 32.83
CA GLY A 410 9.63 -23.00 32.44
C GLY A 410 10.53 -22.70 31.24
N PRO A 411 10.57 -21.43 30.75
CA PRO A 411 11.49 -21.03 29.71
C PRO A 411 12.93 -21.16 30.24
N SER A 412 13.63 -22.19 29.81
CA SER A 412 14.99 -22.49 30.26
C SER A 412 16.01 -22.04 29.23
N THR A 413 17.01 -21.28 29.67
CA THR A 413 18.23 -21.01 28.90
C THR A 413 19.31 -22.07 29.10
N ASP A 414 19.02 -23.13 29.88
CA ASP A 414 19.97 -24.24 30.12
C ASP A 414 20.18 -25.03 28.83
N PRO A 415 21.42 -25.09 28.31
CA PRO A 415 21.72 -25.81 27.07
C PRO A 415 21.34 -27.29 27.11
N THR A 416 21.34 -27.94 28.30
CA THR A 416 20.96 -29.34 28.43
C THR A 416 19.46 -29.57 28.27
N VAL A 417 18.64 -28.64 28.74
CA VAL A 417 17.18 -28.66 28.58
C VAL A 417 16.82 -28.39 27.10
N LEU A 418 17.46 -27.41 26.46
CA LEU A 418 17.28 -27.14 25.06
C LEU A 418 17.72 -28.31 24.16
N ALA A 419 18.81 -28.98 24.51
CA ALA A 419 19.30 -30.13 23.76
C ALA A 419 18.32 -31.33 23.79
N ALA A 420 17.52 -31.45 24.84
CA ALA A 420 16.54 -32.55 25.01
C ALA A 420 15.15 -32.17 24.43
N ALA A 421 14.89 -30.91 24.10
CA ALA A 421 13.59 -30.45 23.61
C ALA A 421 13.30 -31.07 22.23
N ARG A 422 12.03 -31.46 22.00
CA ARG A 422 11.58 -32.06 20.74
C ARG A 422 11.06 -30.98 19.80
N PRO A 423 11.25 -31.09 18.47
CA PRO A 423 10.56 -30.26 17.53
C PRO A 423 9.04 -30.41 17.64
N THR A 424 8.34 -29.27 17.46
CA THR A 424 6.89 -29.21 17.21
C THR A 424 6.65 -29.14 15.71
N GLY A 425 5.38 -29.13 15.28
CA GLY A 425 5.00 -28.89 13.90
C GLY A 425 5.17 -27.42 13.44
N LEU A 426 5.53 -26.47 14.34
CA LEU A 426 5.60 -25.05 14.02
C LEU A 426 6.98 -24.62 13.54
N THR A 427 7.02 -23.97 12.38
CA THR A 427 8.17 -23.21 11.87
C THR A 427 7.79 -21.73 11.79
N VAL A 428 8.67 -20.85 12.25
CA VAL A 428 8.49 -19.39 12.24
C VAL A 428 9.61 -18.75 11.43
N VAL A 429 9.28 -17.82 10.55
CA VAL A 429 10.27 -17.01 9.85
C VAL A 429 10.39 -15.65 10.53
N VAL A 430 11.63 -15.28 10.87
CA VAL A 430 11.97 -13.94 11.37
C VAL A 430 12.90 -13.22 10.40
N THR A 431 12.76 -11.90 10.29
CA THR A 431 13.51 -11.06 9.37
C THR A 431 14.10 -9.84 10.06
N ALA A 432 15.21 -9.32 9.53
CA ALA A 432 15.82 -8.09 10.03
C ALA A 432 15.11 -6.82 9.52
N ARG A 433 14.35 -6.92 8.42
CA ARG A 433 13.60 -5.81 7.82
C ARG A 433 12.17 -6.23 7.57
N ARG A 434 11.25 -5.27 7.70
CA ARG A 434 9.85 -5.44 7.29
C ARG A 434 9.79 -5.84 5.82
N SER A 435 8.96 -6.82 5.50
CA SER A 435 8.89 -7.34 4.13
C SER A 435 7.58 -8.08 3.88
N GLN A 436 7.05 -7.88 2.67
CA GLN A 436 5.91 -8.63 2.19
C GLN A 436 6.38 -9.93 1.53
N TRP A 437 5.99 -11.08 2.11
CA TRP A 437 6.38 -12.41 1.62
C TRP A 437 5.43 -12.91 0.53
N ALA A 438 5.54 -12.35 -0.67
CA ALA A 438 4.60 -12.55 -1.76
C ALA A 438 4.98 -13.66 -2.75
N THR A 439 6.27 -14.01 -2.88
CA THR A 439 6.76 -14.88 -3.96
C THR A 439 7.39 -16.18 -3.45
N ALA A 440 7.27 -17.25 -4.24
CA ALA A 440 7.84 -18.57 -3.94
C ALA A 440 9.36 -18.51 -3.75
N SER A 441 10.04 -17.62 -4.45
CA SER A 441 11.50 -17.46 -4.33
C SER A 441 11.95 -17.11 -2.92
N MET A 442 11.17 -16.33 -2.17
CA MET A 442 11.47 -15.96 -0.78
C MET A 442 11.45 -17.20 0.13
N PHE A 443 10.48 -18.09 -0.06
CA PHE A 443 10.39 -19.35 0.68
C PHE A 443 11.56 -20.27 0.35
N VAL A 444 11.85 -20.45 -0.94
CA VAL A 444 12.92 -21.36 -1.42
C VAL A 444 14.30 -20.95 -0.90
N ARG A 445 14.58 -19.67 -0.73
CA ARG A 445 15.85 -19.15 -0.18
C ARG A 445 16.11 -19.63 1.26
N LEU A 446 15.06 -19.82 2.04
CA LEU A 446 15.13 -20.43 3.39
C LEU A 446 14.88 -21.95 3.38
N GLY A 447 14.96 -22.61 2.22
CA GLY A 447 14.69 -24.04 2.10
C GLY A 447 13.25 -24.43 2.39
N LEU A 448 12.32 -23.47 2.37
CA LEU A 448 10.89 -23.68 2.61
C LEU A 448 10.14 -23.84 1.28
N SER A 449 8.93 -24.40 1.37
CA SER A 449 8.01 -24.52 0.23
C SER A 449 6.64 -23.95 0.63
N MET A 450 6.02 -23.22 -0.27
CA MET A 450 4.63 -22.74 -0.13
C MET A 450 3.62 -23.89 0.03
N THR A 451 4.00 -25.12 -0.38
CA THR A 451 3.13 -26.31 -0.32
C THR A 451 3.67 -27.38 0.65
N GLY A 452 4.67 -27.03 1.45
CA GLY A 452 5.38 -27.99 2.32
C GLY A 452 4.79 -28.15 3.74
N PHE A 453 3.69 -27.46 4.04
CA PHE A 453 3.07 -27.46 5.36
C PHE A 453 1.56 -27.70 5.25
N ASP A 454 0.95 -28.24 6.32
CA ASP A 454 -0.51 -28.39 6.37
C ASP A 454 -1.22 -27.04 6.47
N VAL A 455 -0.67 -26.13 7.30
CA VAL A 455 -1.18 -24.77 7.51
C VAL A 455 -0.08 -23.76 7.24
N VAL A 456 -0.38 -22.73 6.44
CA VAL A 456 0.52 -21.60 6.18
C VAL A 456 -0.16 -20.32 6.61
N THR A 457 0.45 -19.61 7.55
CA THR A 457 -0.02 -18.28 7.97
C THR A 457 0.92 -17.21 7.42
N VAL A 458 0.35 -16.17 6.80
CA VAL A 458 1.11 -15.06 6.23
C VAL A 458 0.48 -13.73 6.62
N LYS A 459 1.31 -12.73 6.94
CA LYS A 459 0.84 -11.36 7.23
C LYS A 459 0.51 -10.63 5.94
N MET A 460 -0.73 -10.76 5.51
CA MET A 460 -1.27 -10.21 4.27
C MET A 460 -2.74 -9.85 4.41
N GLY A 461 -3.23 -9.04 3.46
CA GLY A 461 -4.67 -8.90 3.22
C GLY A 461 -5.18 -10.05 2.35
N TYR A 462 -5.26 -9.87 1.05
CA TYR A 462 -5.55 -10.96 0.11
C TYR A 462 -4.26 -11.67 -0.33
N LEU A 463 -4.40 -12.95 -0.68
CA LEU A 463 -3.25 -13.72 -1.19
C LEU A 463 -2.80 -13.19 -2.56
N GLU A 464 -1.48 -13.03 -2.72
CA GLU A 464 -0.85 -12.70 -3.98
C GLU A 464 -0.93 -13.88 -4.99
N PRO A 465 -0.73 -13.65 -6.30
CA PRO A 465 -0.99 -14.66 -7.31
C PRO A 465 -0.29 -16.01 -7.08
N GLU A 466 1.00 -16.00 -6.65
CA GLU A 466 1.73 -17.24 -6.41
C GLU A 466 1.24 -17.99 -5.16
N GLN A 467 0.87 -17.26 -4.12
CA GLN A 467 0.30 -17.82 -2.90
C GLN A 467 -1.10 -18.39 -3.16
N TYR A 468 -1.94 -17.64 -3.88
CA TYR A 468 -3.27 -18.09 -4.27
C TYR A 468 -3.21 -19.37 -5.11
N ALA A 469 -2.23 -19.48 -6.02
CA ALA A 469 -2.02 -20.69 -6.81
C ALA A 469 -1.49 -21.87 -5.98
N ALA A 470 -0.75 -21.61 -4.89
CA ALA A 470 -0.22 -22.63 -3.99
C ALA A 470 -1.26 -23.14 -2.97
N ALA A 471 -2.22 -22.29 -2.58
CA ALA A 471 -3.23 -22.61 -1.59
C ALA A 471 -4.25 -23.61 -2.15
N ALA A 472 -4.50 -24.71 -1.42
CA ALA A 472 -5.61 -25.60 -1.73
C ALA A 472 -6.95 -25.02 -1.25
N ASP A 473 -6.91 -24.24 -0.16
CA ASP A 473 -8.01 -23.43 0.37
C ASP A 473 -7.43 -22.33 1.26
N TRP A 474 -8.20 -21.26 1.53
CA TRP A 474 -7.72 -20.17 2.38
C TRP A 474 -8.82 -19.36 3.05
N LEU A 475 -8.48 -18.71 4.15
CA LEU A 475 -9.33 -17.83 4.94
C LEU A 475 -8.61 -16.52 5.26
N LEU A 476 -9.40 -15.45 5.37
CA LEU A 476 -8.95 -14.14 5.81
C LEU A 476 -9.25 -13.97 7.31
N ALA A 477 -8.25 -14.08 8.15
CA ALA A 477 -8.41 -13.86 9.59
C ALA A 477 -8.39 -12.35 9.89
N LEU A 478 -9.46 -11.85 10.50
CA LEU A 478 -9.61 -10.46 10.92
C LEU A 478 -8.91 -10.23 12.26
N THR A 479 -7.59 -10.19 12.21
CA THR A 479 -6.72 -10.03 13.39
C THR A 479 -6.55 -8.57 13.79
N PRO A 480 -6.29 -8.29 15.08
CA PRO A 480 -5.95 -6.94 15.51
C PRO A 480 -4.57 -6.53 15.00
N GLY A 481 -4.44 -5.28 14.52
CA GLY A 481 -3.18 -4.75 14.00
C GLY A 481 -3.30 -3.28 13.63
N GLY A 482 -2.20 -2.71 13.12
CA GLY A 482 -2.17 -1.33 12.63
C GLY A 482 -2.95 -1.13 11.32
N VAL A 483 -3.34 -2.24 10.67
CA VAL A 483 -4.16 -2.26 9.45
C VAL A 483 -5.33 -3.24 9.60
N ASP A 484 -5.95 -3.19 10.78
CA ASP A 484 -7.11 -4.01 11.12
C ASP A 484 -8.25 -3.84 10.12
N GLN A 485 -8.75 -4.95 9.60
CA GLN A 485 -9.86 -4.97 8.64
C GLN A 485 -11.21 -4.62 9.28
N ASP A 486 -11.35 -4.78 10.59
CA ASP A 486 -12.47 -4.26 11.36
C ASP A 486 -12.20 -2.81 11.76
N LEU A 487 -12.56 -1.89 10.87
CA LEU A 487 -12.30 -0.46 11.05
C LEU A 487 -12.91 0.12 12.34
N LEU A 488 -13.98 -0.50 12.87
CA LEU A 488 -14.60 -0.03 14.10
C LEU A 488 -13.71 -0.28 15.34
N ARG A 489 -12.84 -1.29 15.29
CA ARG A 489 -11.84 -1.56 16.35
C ARG A 489 -10.69 -0.56 16.38
N LEU A 490 -10.38 0.09 15.24
CA LEU A 490 -9.26 1.04 15.15
C LEU A 490 -9.50 2.36 15.90
N GLY A 491 -10.78 2.76 16.09
CA GLY A 491 -11.10 3.96 16.85
C GLY A 491 -10.90 5.26 16.08
N HIS A 492 -11.28 5.31 14.81
CA HIS A 492 -11.26 6.53 14.00
C HIS A 492 -11.99 7.68 14.68
N SER A 493 -11.37 8.84 14.73
CA SER A 493 -11.89 10.03 15.43
C SER A 493 -11.81 11.32 14.59
N ARG A 494 -11.03 11.33 13.50
CA ARG A 494 -10.70 12.52 12.71
C ARG A 494 -11.22 12.47 11.27
N ILE A 495 -11.66 11.30 10.80
CA ILE A 495 -12.27 11.14 9.48
C ILE A 495 -13.55 11.98 9.36
N PRO A 496 -13.97 12.40 8.15
CA PRO A 496 -15.25 13.06 7.93
C PRO A 496 -16.41 12.17 8.41
N ARG A 497 -17.43 12.79 9.01
CA ARG A 497 -18.63 12.09 9.46
C ARG A 497 -19.87 12.85 8.97
N PRO A 498 -20.99 12.17 8.64
CA PRO A 498 -21.23 10.73 8.73
C PRO A 498 -20.58 9.95 7.57
N MET A 499 -20.17 8.68 7.84
CA MET A 499 -19.48 7.82 6.88
C MET A 499 -19.74 6.32 7.12
N ILE A 500 -19.84 5.52 6.05
CA ILE A 500 -19.86 4.06 6.13
C ILE A 500 -18.44 3.54 6.42
N PRO A 501 -18.25 2.57 7.33
CA PRO A 501 -19.28 1.81 8.09
C PRO A 501 -19.61 2.40 9.47
N PHE A 502 -19.16 3.58 9.80
CA PHE A 502 -19.19 4.15 11.16
C PHE A 502 -20.55 4.72 11.55
N ASP A 503 -21.39 5.11 10.60
CA ASP A 503 -22.69 5.74 10.83
C ASP A 503 -23.81 5.00 10.10
N ALA A 504 -25.00 4.97 10.70
CA ALA A 504 -26.16 4.29 10.12
C ALA A 504 -26.94 5.17 9.13
N GLU A 505 -27.01 6.48 9.41
CA GLU A 505 -27.76 7.44 8.59
C GLU A 505 -26.77 8.38 7.88
N ILE A 506 -26.66 8.25 6.57
CA ILE A 506 -25.73 9.01 5.75
C ILE A 506 -26.48 9.55 4.53
N PRO A 507 -26.42 10.88 4.26
CA PRO A 507 -27.02 11.44 3.06
C PRO A 507 -26.27 10.95 1.81
N ALA A 508 -27.01 10.67 0.75
CA ALA A 508 -26.42 10.36 -0.55
C ALA A 508 -25.72 11.59 -1.12
N PRO A 509 -24.59 11.42 -1.83
CA PRO A 509 -23.97 12.51 -2.58
C PRO A 509 -24.97 13.11 -3.59
N THR A 510 -25.00 14.43 -3.69
CA THR A 510 -25.93 15.19 -4.55
C THR A 510 -25.17 15.91 -5.66
N ALA A 511 -25.89 16.57 -6.55
CA ALA A 511 -25.28 17.42 -7.56
C ALA A 511 -24.53 18.64 -6.96
N ALA A 512 -24.87 19.04 -5.74
CA ALA A 512 -24.20 20.12 -5.03
C ALA A 512 -22.82 19.71 -4.48
N ASP A 513 -22.57 18.40 -4.38
CA ASP A 513 -21.29 17.86 -3.88
C ASP A 513 -20.26 17.70 -5.01
N VAL A 514 -20.62 18.05 -6.25
CA VAL A 514 -19.68 18.07 -7.39
C VAL A 514 -18.87 19.34 -7.35
N VAL A 515 -17.57 19.23 -7.09
CA VAL A 515 -16.62 20.34 -7.13
C VAL A 515 -16.03 20.42 -8.54
N ILE A 516 -16.18 21.57 -9.20
CA ILE A 516 -15.66 21.81 -10.56
C ILE A 516 -14.43 22.72 -10.47
N GLY A 517 -13.39 22.41 -11.24
CA GLY A 517 -12.18 23.21 -11.36
C GLY A 517 -11.59 23.16 -12.77
N GLY A 518 -10.52 23.91 -13.00
CA GLY A 518 -9.85 24.00 -14.32
C GLY A 518 -10.59 24.88 -15.33
N GLY A 519 -10.14 24.85 -16.60
CA GLY A 519 -10.83 25.48 -17.71
C GLY A 519 -10.65 27.02 -17.88
N ALA A 520 -9.67 27.64 -17.22
CA ALA A 520 -9.37 29.06 -17.39
C ALA A 520 -8.06 29.29 -18.16
#